data_df809417dddef4d39ef900cf465c8629
#
_entry.id   df809417dddef4d39ef900cf465c8629
#
_cell.length_a   1.000
_cell.length_b   1.000
_cell.length_c   1.000
_cell.angle_alpha   90.00
_cell.angle_beta   90.00
_cell.angle_gamma   90.00
#
_symmetry.space_group_name_H-M   'P 1'
#
loop_
_entity.id
_entity.type
_entity.pdbx_description
1 polymer ?
#
loop_
_entity_poly.entity_id
_entity_poly.type
_entity_poly.pdbx_seq_one_letter_code
_entity_poly.pdbx_strand_id
1 'polypeptide(L)'
;MTPVALRPATPADSEFCYQLHKAAMGGYITAIWGWDEQAQRASHARAFNRGRWQIVTAGQADIGILDVEYRPGEIYISRIEIHPDYQGRGIGTLLIRALADEAKRKGQDLVLDVLAVNHRAQALYQRLGMKEVARHGDNNIRITMRLAHRSPEAPSST
;
A
#
# COMPACT_ATOMS: atom_id res chain seq x y z
N MET A 1 -22.72 -8.32 -4.56
CA MET A 1 -21.31 -7.93 -4.41
C MET A 1 -21.23 -6.56 -3.75
N THR A 2 -20.53 -6.48 -2.63
CA THR A 2 -20.43 -5.23 -1.88
C THR A 2 -19.46 -4.30 -2.62
N PRO A 3 -19.89 -3.09 -3.01
CA PRO A 3 -19.00 -2.18 -3.73
C PRO A 3 -17.88 -1.68 -2.82
N VAL A 4 -16.69 -1.58 -3.39
CA VAL A 4 -15.51 -1.03 -2.72
C VAL A 4 -15.35 0.41 -3.19
N ALA A 5 -15.14 1.32 -2.23
CA ALA A 5 -14.96 2.73 -2.51
C ALA A 5 -13.90 3.32 -1.60
N LEU A 6 -13.52 4.55 -1.87
CA LEU A 6 -12.56 5.30 -1.07
C LEU A 6 -13.22 6.58 -0.58
N ARG A 7 -12.91 6.98 0.63
CA ARG A 7 -13.28 8.30 1.16
C ARG A 7 -12.10 8.92 1.89
N PRO A 8 -11.97 10.25 1.92
CA PRO A 8 -10.90 10.87 2.69
C PRO A 8 -11.02 10.54 4.17
N ALA A 9 -9.88 10.26 4.83
CA ALA A 9 -9.86 10.09 6.27
C ALA A 9 -10.06 11.44 6.97
N THR A 10 -10.76 11.42 8.08
CA THR A 10 -10.94 12.59 8.93
C THR A 10 -10.24 12.35 10.27
N PRO A 11 -10.02 13.39 11.10
CA PRO A 11 -9.40 13.16 12.41
C PRO A 11 -10.11 12.11 13.27
N ALA A 12 -11.44 11.96 13.09
CA ALA A 12 -12.21 10.95 13.82
C ALA A 12 -11.83 9.52 13.43
N ASP A 13 -11.17 9.31 12.29
CA ASP A 13 -10.75 7.99 11.81
C ASP A 13 -9.42 7.53 12.38
N SER A 14 -8.72 8.37 13.14
CA SER A 14 -7.36 8.08 13.57
C SER A 14 -7.25 6.79 14.38
N GLU A 15 -8.11 6.58 15.35
CA GLU A 15 -8.08 5.36 16.17
C GLU A 15 -8.41 4.12 15.36
N PHE A 16 -9.39 4.20 14.47
CA PHE A 16 -9.70 3.10 13.56
C PHE A 16 -8.48 2.72 12.73
N CYS A 17 -7.81 3.71 12.15
CA CYS A 17 -6.63 3.48 11.33
C CYS A 17 -5.49 2.84 12.13
N TYR A 18 -5.28 3.29 13.37
CA TYR A 18 -4.27 2.68 14.23
C TYR A 18 -4.57 1.21 14.51
N GLN A 19 -5.80 0.91 14.91
CA GLN A 19 -6.20 -0.47 15.21
C GLN A 19 -6.16 -1.37 13.97
N LEU A 20 -6.54 -0.84 12.82
CA LEU A 20 -6.47 -1.58 11.56
C LEU A 20 -5.01 -1.90 11.21
N HIS A 21 -4.10 -0.94 11.33
CA HIS A 21 -2.68 -1.14 11.09
C HIS A 21 -2.12 -2.22 12.04
N LYS A 22 -2.48 -2.16 13.31
CA LYS A 22 -2.07 -3.16 14.29
C LYS A 22 -2.59 -4.54 13.93
N ALA A 23 -3.86 -4.64 13.50
CA ALA A 23 -4.44 -5.91 13.09
C ALA A 23 -3.79 -6.49 11.83
N ALA A 24 -3.52 -5.64 10.84
CA ALA A 24 -2.98 -6.08 9.56
C ALA A 24 -1.47 -6.33 9.61
N MET A 25 -0.71 -5.52 10.33
CA MET A 25 0.74 -5.52 10.28
C MET A 25 1.41 -5.89 11.61
N GLY A 26 0.65 -5.94 12.71
CA GLY A 26 1.22 -6.14 14.04
C GLY A 26 2.06 -7.41 14.17
N GLY A 27 1.62 -8.49 13.54
CA GLY A 27 2.38 -9.75 13.57
C GLY A 27 3.76 -9.63 12.92
N TYR A 28 3.83 -8.98 11.76
CA TYR A 28 5.11 -8.76 11.07
C TYR A 28 6.02 -7.84 11.87
N ILE A 29 5.48 -6.74 12.37
CA ILE A 29 6.25 -5.76 13.14
C ILE A 29 6.78 -6.38 14.42
N THR A 30 5.93 -7.13 15.11
CA THR A 30 6.32 -7.83 16.36
C THR A 30 7.47 -8.81 16.10
N ALA A 31 7.39 -9.56 15.01
CA ALA A 31 8.40 -10.55 14.67
C ALA A 31 9.76 -9.90 14.34
N ILE A 32 9.77 -8.71 13.75
CA ILE A 32 11.01 -8.05 13.32
C ILE A 32 11.60 -7.17 14.43
N TRP A 33 10.75 -6.32 15.03
CA TRP A 33 11.21 -5.26 15.96
C TRP A 33 10.60 -5.35 17.35
N GLY A 34 9.61 -6.21 17.57
CA GLY A 34 8.76 -6.13 18.74
C GLY A 34 7.73 -5.00 18.59
N TRP A 35 6.67 -5.08 19.39
CA TRP A 35 5.62 -4.05 19.36
C TRP A 35 5.75 -3.16 20.61
N ASP A 36 6.16 -1.92 20.40
CA ASP A 36 6.17 -0.88 21.42
C ASP A 36 4.98 0.02 21.19
N GLU A 37 3.98 -0.06 22.04
CA GLU A 37 2.71 0.65 21.87
C GLU A 37 2.91 2.18 21.76
N GLN A 38 3.76 2.74 22.63
CA GLN A 38 4.01 4.17 22.63
C GLN A 38 4.69 4.62 21.34
N ALA A 39 5.71 3.88 20.90
CA ALA A 39 6.42 4.19 19.66
C ALA A 39 5.52 4.05 18.44
N GLN A 40 4.68 3.01 18.42
CA GLN A 40 3.77 2.79 17.31
C GLN A 40 2.70 3.88 17.24
N ARG A 41 2.18 4.32 18.37
CA ARG A 41 1.21 5.41 18.39
C ARG A 41 1.83 6.73 17.93
N ALA A 42 3.05 7.03 18.33
CA ALA A 42 3.75 8.23 17.91
C ALA A 42 4.02 8.21 16.39
N SER A 43 4.44 7.08 15.87
CA SER A 43 4.68 6.90 14.44
C SER A 43 3.38 7.05 13.64
N HIS A 44 2.29 6.46 14.15
CA HIS A 44 0.97 6.58 13.54
C HIS A 44 0.51 8.05 13.48
N ALA A 45 0.62 8.76 14.57
CA ALA A 45 0.21 10.16 14.62
C ALA A 45 0.94 11.02 13.59
N ARG A 46 2.26 10.82 13.46
CA ARG A 46 3.04 11.55 12.45
C ARG A 46 2.58 11.22 11.03
N ALA A 47 2.36 9.95 10.73
CA ALA A 47 1.94 9.53 9.39
C ALA A 47 0.52 9.99 9.08
N PHE A 48 -0.40 9.84 10.03
CA PHE A 48 -1.80 10.21 9.86
C PHE A 48 -1.97 11.71 9.68
N ASN A 49 -1.21 12.51 10.41
CA ASN A 49 -1.33 13.97 10.37
C ASN A 49 -0.87 14.59 9.05
N ARG A 50 -0.28 13.83 8.14
CA ARG A 50 0.00 14.33 6.79
C ARG A 50 -1.26 14.62 5.98
N GLY A 51 -2.41 14.09 6.41
CA GLY A 51 -3.72 14.47 5.85
C GLY A 51 -4.06 13.89 4.48
N ARG A 52 -3.35 12.84 4.02
CA ARG A 52 -3.55 12.33 2.66
C ARG A 52 -4.17 10.92 2.64
N TRP A 53 -4.43 10.33 3.81
CA TRP A 53 -4.97 8.97 3.90
C TRP A 53 -6.41 8.91 3.43
N GLN A 54 -6.75 7.77 2.83
CA GLN A 54 -8.12 7.44 2.44
C GLN A 54 -8.55 6.18 3.16
N ILE A 55 -9.81 6.12 3.52
CA ILE A 55 -10.43 4.93 4.10
C ILE A 55 -11.01 4.11 2.96
N VAL A 56 -10.69 2.83 2.94
CA VAL A 56 -11.30 1.87 2.02
C VAL A 56 -12.60 1.40 2.64
N THR A 57 -13.69 1.51 1.89
CA THR A 57 -15.00 1.08 2.38
C THR A 57 -15.53 -0.07 1.53
N ALA A 58 -16.28 -0.97 2.17
CA ALA A 58 -17.04 -1.99 1.49
C ALA A 58 -18.47 -1.84 1.97
N GLY A 59 -19.35 -1.33 1.09
CA GLY A 59 -20.65 -0.88 1.53
C GLY A 59 -20.53 0.24 2.54
N GLN A 60 -21.08 0.03 3.75
CA GLN A 60 -20.99 1.02 4.83
C GLN A 60 -19.88 0.71 5.83
N ALA A 61 -19.10 -0.35 5.61
CA ALA A 61 -18.05 -0.76 6.53
C ALA A 61 -16.72 -0.12 6.12
N ASP A 62 -16.00 0.40 7.11
CA ASP A 62 -14.62 0.86 6.94
C ASP A 62 -13.71 -0.38 7.09
N ILE A 63 -12.95 -0.71 6.05
CA ILE A 63 -12.23 -1.99 5.99
C ILE A 63 -10.75 -1.86 5.68
N GLY A 64 -10.28 -0.68 5.35
CA GLY A 64 -8.88 -0.55 4.97
C GLY A 64 -8.42 0.88 4.90
N ILE A 65 -7.12 1.02 4.60
CA ILE A 65 -6.43 2.30 4.46
C ILE A 65 -5.68 2.29 3.15
N LEU A 66 -5.70 3.43 2.46
CA LEU A 66 -4.87 3.68 1.30
C LEU A 66 -4.20 5.04 1.44
N ASP A 67 -2.88 5.07 1.33
CA ASP A 67 -2.09 6.29 1.30
C ASP A 67 -1.23 6.28 0.05
N VAL A 68 -1.49 7.22 -0.85
CA VAL A 68 -0.82 7.30 -2.15
C VAL A 68 -0.15 8.66 -2.26
N GLU A 69 1.09 8.63 -2.70
CA GLU A 69 1.90 9.83 -2.93
C GLU A 69 2.14 9.97 -4.43
N TYR A 70 1.72 11.10 -4.99
CA TYR A 70 1.93 11.39 -6.40
C TYR A 70 3.25 12.13 -6.55
N ARG A 71 4.24 11.44 -7.11
CA ARG A 71 5.61 11.97 -7.29
C ARG A 71 5.88 12.23 -8.76
N PRO A 72 6.88 13.06 -9.10
CA PRO A 72 7.28 13.19 -10.49
C PRO A 72 7.65 11.81 -11.07
N GLY A 73 6.97 11.42 -12.13
CA GLY A 73 7.27 10.17 -12.84
C GLY A 73 6.76 8.89 -12.20
N GLU A 74 6.18 8.94 -11.01
CA GLU A 74 5.69 7.73 -10.36
C GLU A 74 4.54 7.98 -9.41
N ILE A 75 3.69 6.97 -9.27
CA ILE A 75 2.68 6.90 -8.21
C ILE A 75 3.24 5.96 -7.15
N TYR A 76 3.43 6.46 -5.94
CA TYR A 76 3.99 5.68 -4.84
C TYR A 76 2.88 5.32 -3.84
N ILE A 77 2.68 4.02 -3.62
CA ILE A 77 1.75 3.54 -2.61
C ILE A 77 2.50 3.49 -1.29
N SER A 78 2.27 4.50 -0.44
CA SER A 78 2.91 4.58 0.86
C SER A 78 2.31 3.59 1.84
N ARG A 79 1.01 3.29 1.70
CA ARG A 79 0.33 2.35 2.57
C ARG A 79 -0.89 1.77 1.86
N ILE A 80 -1.02 0.46 1.91
CA ILE A 80 -2.23 -0.24 1.53
C ILE A 80 -2.43 -1.37 2.54
N GLU A 81 -3.49 -1.27 3.33
CA GLU A 81 -3.79 -2.24 4.38
C GLU A 81 -5.27 -2.54 4.37
N ILE A 82 -5.60 -3.82 4.39
CA ILE A 82 -6.98 -4.31 4.45
C ILE A 82 -7.12 -5.09 5.75
N HIS A 83 -8.21 -4.84 6.48
CA HIS A 83 -8.49 -5.57 7.71
C HIS A 83 -8.48 -7.08 7.43
N PRO A 84 -7.88 -7.89 8.33
CA PRO A 84 -7.77 -9.34 8.10
C PRO A 84 -9.09 -10.03 7.74
N ASP A 85 -10.22 -9.59 8.31
CA ASP A 85 -11.54 -10.17 8.02
C ASP A 85 -11.97 -9.96 6.57
N TYR A 86 -11.34 -9.03 5.85
CA TYR A 86 -11.67 -8.70 4.46
C TYR A 86 -10.57 -9.07 3.48
N GLN A 87 -9.47 -9.64 3.96
CA GLN A 87 -8.41 -10.12 3.10
C GLN A 87 -8.84 -11.38 2.33
N GLY A 88 -8.20 -11.63 1.20
CA GLY A 88 -8.51 -12.79 0.38
C GLY A 88 -9.78 -12.66 -0.45
N ARG A 89 -10.33 -11.46 -0.58
CA ARG A 89 -11.55 -11.18 -1.35
C ARG A 89 -11.30 -10.36 -2.62
N GLY A 90 -10.03 -10.14 -2.97
CA GLY A 90 -9.66 -9.39 -4.17
C GLY A 90 -9.69 -7.89 -4.03
N ILE A 91 -9.86 -7.35 -2.82
CA ILE A 91 -9.95 -5.90 -2.60
C ILE A 91 -8.60 -5.23 -2.88
N GLY A 92 -7.50 -5.80 -2.37
CA GLY A 92 -6.17 -5.29 -2.65
C GLY A 92 -5.86 -5.30 -4.14
N THR A 93 -6.22 -6.38 -4.83
CA THR A 93 -6.07 -6.50 -6.27
C THR A 93 -6.81 -5.39 -7.01
N LEU A 94 -8.06 -5.13 -6.62
CA LEU A 94 -8.89 -4.10 -7.23
C LEU A 94 -8.23 -2.71 -7.08
N LEU A 95 -7.75 -2.39 -5.89
CA LEU A 95 -7.12 -1.10 -5.61
C LEU A 95 -5.81 -0.93 -6.38
N ILE A 96 -4.96 -1.95 -6.38
CA ILE A 96 -3.68 -1.91 -7.10
C ILE A 96 -3.91 -1.77 -8.60
N ARG A 97 -4.87 -2.51 -9.16
CA ARG A 97 -5.19 -2.40 -10.59
C ARG A 97 -5.67 -1.02 -10.97
N ALA A 98 -6.51 -0.40 -10.13
CA ALA A 98 -6.98 0.95 -10.39
C ALA A 98 -5.82 1.95 -10.42
N LEU A 99 -4.87 1.82 -9.48
CA LEU A 99 -3.69 2.68 -9.44
C LEU A 99 -2.74 2.39 -10.60
N ALA A 100 -2.60 1.12 -10.99
CA ALA A 100 -1.79 0.75 -12.15
C ALA A 100 -2.37 1.34 -13.43
N ASP A 101 -3.69 1.32 -13.59
CA ASP A 101 -4.35 1.91 -14.76
C ASP A 101 -4.14 3.43 -14.77
N GLU A 102 -4.25 4.08 -13.62
CA GLU A 102 -4.00 5.51 -13.50
C GLU A 102 -2.56 5.85 -13.88
N ALA A 103 -1.60 5.11 -13.36
CA ALA A 103 -0.18 5.30 -13.66
C ALA A 103 0.07 5.15 -15.16
N LYS A 104 -0.50 4.12 -15.77
CA LYS A 104 -0.36 3.87 -17.20
C LYS A 104 -0.92 5.03 -18.03
N ARG A 105 -2.10 5.53 -17.67
CA ARG A 105 -2.69 6.68 -18.37
C ARG A 105 -1.83 7.94 -18.28
N LYS A 106 -1.12 8.11 -17.17
CA LYS A 106 -0.26 9.27 -16.92
C LYS A 106 1.18 9.08 -17.39
N GLY A 107 1.50 7.91 -17.95
CA GLY A 107 2.87 7.60 -18.34
C GLY A 107 3.83 7.51 -17.17
N GLN A 108 3.37 6.98 -16.05
CA GLN A 108 4.12 6.89 -14.80
C GLN A 108 4.25 5.44 -14.34
N ASP A 109 5.27 5.18 -13.53
CA ASP A 109 5.44 3.89 -12.87
C ASP A 109 4.60 3.82 -11.61
N LEU A 110 4.24 2.60 -11.20
CA LEU A 110 3.64 2.35 -9.90
C LEU A 110 4.70 1.71 -8.99
N VAL A 111 4.89 2.25 -7.80
CA VAL A 111 5.96 1.84 -6.88
C VAL A 111 5.42 1.65 -5.49
N LEU A 112 5.93 0.68 -4.78
CA LEU A 112 5.66 0.48 -3.35
C LEU A 112 6.84 -0.21 -2.69
N ASP A 113 6.84 -0.15 -1.35
CA ASP A 113 7.74 -0.96 -0.53
C ASP A 113 6.93 -2.00 0.23
N VAL A 114 7.50 -3.19 0.39
CA VAL A 114 6.89 -4.28 1.15
C VAL A 114 7.93 -4.91 2.05
N LEU A 115 7.50 -5.37 3.23
CA LEU A 115 8.40 -6.07 4.13
C LEU A 115 8.81 -7.41 3.52
N ALA A 116 10.11 -7.74 3.62
CA ALA A 116 10.63 -8.98 3.06
C ALA A 116 9.95 -10.22 3.66
N VAL A 117 9.50 -10.14 4.91
CA VAL A 117 8.79 -11.23 5.58
C VAL A 117 7.34 -11.36 5.16
N ASN A 118 6.78 -10.35 4.49
CA ASN A 118 5.38 -10.37 4.05
C ASN A 118 5.26 -11.02 2.68
N HIS A 119 5.39 -12.35 2.67
CA HIS A 119 5.39 -13.13 1.43
C HIS A 119 4.05 -13.08 0.70
N ARG A 120 2.96 -12.97 1.45
CA ARG A 120 1.62 -12.91 0.88
C ARG A 120 1.43 -11.65 0.03
N ALA A 121 1.86 -10.50 0.55
CA ALA A 121 1.77 -9.25 -0.20
C ALA A 121 2.68 -9.27 -1.41
N GLN A 122 3.91 -9.78 -1.26
CA GLN A 122 4.83 -9.90 -2.39
C GLN A 122 4.22 -10.75 -3.51
N ALA A 123 3.61 -11.87 -3.16
CA ALA A 123 2.98 -12.75 -4.14
C ALA A 123 1.86 -12.03 -4.89
N LEU A 124 1.05 -11.25 -4.18
CA LEU A 124 -0.01 -10.44 -4.81
C LEU A 124 0.59 -9.44 -5.81
N TYR A 125 1.59 -8.70 -5.40
CA TYR A 125 2.20 -7.68 -6.25
C TYR A 125 2.86 -8.30 -7.48
N GLN A 126 3.53 -9.45 -7.31
CA GLN A 126 4.13 -10.19 -8.42
C GLN A 126 3.08 -10.66 -9.42
N ARG A 127 1.94 -11.17 -8.94
CA ARG A 127 0.85 -11.58 -9.84
C ARG A 127 0.30 -10.40 -10.66
N LEU A 128 0.40 -9.19 -10.13
CA LEU A 128 -0.06 -7.99 -10.82
C LEU A 128 1.01 -7.38 -11.72
N GLY A 129 2.16 -8.03 -11.84
CA GLY A 129 3.23 -7.61 -12.76
C GLY A 129 4.31 -6.76 -12.14
N MET A 130 4.25 -6.49 -10.84
CA MET A 130 5.31 -5.73 -10.16
C MET A 130 6.55 -6.58 -9.98
N LYS A 131 7.71 -5.95 -10.10
CA LYS A 131 9.01 -6.61 -9.98
C LYS A 131 9.82 -5.99 -8.88
N GLU A 132 10.58 -6.81 -8.16
CA GLU A 132 11.55 -6.32 -7.19
C GLU A 132 12.65 -5.55 -7.93
N VAL A 133 12.92 -4.32 -7.49
CA VAL A 133 13.96 -3.48 -8.10
C VAL A 133 15.05 -3.08 -7.10
N ALA A 134 14.78 -3.18 -5.80
CA ALA A 134 15.76 -2.83 -4.78
C ALA A 134 15.38 -3.46 -3.44
N ARG A 135 16.36 -3.62 -2.58
CA ARG A 135 16.16 -3.97 -1.16
C ARG A 135 16.90 -2.98 -0.32
N HIS A 136 16.34 -2.63 0.83
CA HIS A 136 16.94 -1.65 1.72
C HIS A 136 16.52 -1.87 3.18
N GLY A 137 17.07 -1.07 4.07
CA GLY A 137 16.90 -1.23 5.50
C GLY A 137 17.83 -2.29 6.08
N ASP A 138 17.84 -2.41 7.41
CA ASP A 138 18.68 -3.37 8.11
C ASP A 138 18.32 -4.79 7.68
N ASN A 139 19.33 -5.57 7.30
CA ASN A 139 19.18 -6.94 6.81
C ASN A 139 18.24 -7.04 5.57
N ASN A 140 18.18 -5.98 4.76
CA ASN A 140 17.32 -5.92 3.57
C ASN A 140 15.86 -6.23 3.89
N ILE A 141 15.37 -5.66 4.97
CA ILE A 141 14.04 -5.95 5.49
C ILE A 141 12.91 -5.40 4.60
N ARG A 142 13.21 -4.44 3.73
CA ARG A 142 12.25 -3.83 2.82
C ARG A 142 12.61 -4.11 1.38
N ILE A 143 11.59 -4.40 0.60
CA ILE A 143 11.71 -4.64 -0.85
C ILE A 143 10.94 -3.56 -1.58
N THR A 144 11.60 -2.85 -2.50
CA THR A 144 10.93 -1.93 -3.40
C THR A 144 10.48 -2.68 -4.63
N MET A 145 9.20 -2.59 -4.95
CA MET A 145 8.61 -3.21 -6.13
C MET A 145 8.08 -2.13 -7.07
N ARG A 146 8.23 -2.37 -8.36
CA ARG A 146 7.87 -1.40 -9.40
C ARG A 146 7.13 -2.08 -10.53
N LEU A 147 6.06 -1.43 -10.98
CA LEU A 147 5.42 -1.74 -12.25
C LEU A 147 5.80 -0.61 -13.20
N ALA A 148 6.71 -0.91 -14.11
CA ALA A 148 7.23 0.09 -15.02
C ALA A 148 6.17 0.44 -16.06
N HIS A 149 5.99 1.75 -16.28
CA HIS A 149 5.25 2.20 -17.44
C HIS A 149 6.10 1.92 -18.67
N ARG A 150 5.55 1.11 -19.56
CA ARG A 150 6.19 0.96 -20.86
C ARG A 150 5.33 1.64 -21.90
N SER A 151 5.85 2.75 -22.40
CA SER A 151 5.44 3.13 -23.73
C SER A 151 5.67 1.95 -24.64
N PRO A 152 4.78 1.70 -25.61
CA PRO A 152 5.16 0.84 -26.71
C PRO A 152 6.49 1.40 -27.20
N GLU A 153 7.48 0.54 -27.18
CA GLU A 153 8.86 0.90 -27.43
C GLU A 153 8.96 1.74 -28.69
N ALA A 154 9.50 2.94 -28.55
CA ALA A 154 9.87 3.69 -29.70
C ALA A 154 10.82 2.80 -30.51
N PRO A 155 10.54 2.55 -31.79
CA PRO A 155 11.45 1.79 -32.58
C PRO A 155 12.83 2.41 -32.42
N SER A 156 13.80 1.59 -32.04
CA SER A 156 15.17 2.06 -31.99
C SER A 156 15.48 2.76 -33.30
N SER A 157 15.69 4.05 -33.24
CA SER A 157 16.14 4.78 -34.41
C SER A 157 17.49 4.21 -34.78
N THR A 158 17.53 3.51 -35.83
CA THR A 158 18.78 3.25 -36.49
C THR A 158 19.29 4.53 -37.08
#